data_530afd0c82205441a8cc96e934b45862
#
_entry.id   530afd0c82205441a8cc96e934b45862
#
_cell.length_a   1.000
_cell.length_b   1.000
_cell.length_c   1.000
_cell.angle_alpha   90.00
_cell.angle_beta   90.00
_cell.angle_gamma   90.00
#
_symmetry.space_group_name_H-M   'P 1'
#
loop_
_entity.id
_entity.type
_entity.pdbx_description
1 polymer ?
#
loop_
_entity_poly.entity_id
_entity_poly.type
_entity_poly.pdbx_seq_one_letter_code
_entity_poly.pdbx_strand_id
1 'polypeptide(L)'
;MCKLKNYFMKTKFAPLLLSIVAIMLFSNCESNTEDIIPDPIIETPTEETTTLLTSLSFEESYIFETNLLGGPHIGMTNSTSENTLFISSRENEPSGNTTEEEVFKLNLDTNQLIRKNTSPGGFITKQLKIINDQLVSIGGTELKIYDLNLQNEPSSIEYQNNFTLSKYGVASDDTNTYIIGGYRVDTPTRENTKIHKLNINSGELFEEIIETPETMVGASGAVLNNKLYVFGGATYENPTEGKNKIYIYHLDNSGIFGELSMSVTADVTFVQKYGDIILIAGHKGLYVGERTSFIGTFNTATNLFQEIDTNLNSEGGEKAIHQMIVKDDKIFILYGHPDDVIVGLESEWSILSADLK
;
A
#
# COMPACT_ATOMS: atom_id res chain seq x y z
N MET A 1 53.46 23.62 -20.94
CA MET A 1 54.06 24.55 -19.96
C MET A 1 52.95 25.41 -19.38
N CYS A 2 52.59 25.18 -18.14
CA CYS A 2 52.22 26.14 -17.11
C CYS A 2 51.63 25.38 -15.91
N LYS A 3 52.40 25.19 -14.97
CA LYS A 3 52.47 25.33 -13.51
C LYS A 3 51.20 25.04 -12.70
N LEU A 4 51.31 23.95 -11.94
CA LEU A 4 50.65 23.66 -10.66
C LEU A 4 50.88 24.77 -9.64
N LYS A 5 49.86 25.14 -8.89
CA LYS A 5 49.99 25.80 -7.60
C LYS A 5 49.22 25.00 -6.54
N ASN A 6 50.04 24.38 -5.66
CA ASN A 6 49.64 23.82 -4.40
C ASN A 6 49.23 24.93 -3.44
N TYR A 7 48.09 24.79 -2.76
CA TYR A 7 47.82 25.51 -1.52
C TYR A 7 47.62 24.50 -0.40
N PHE A 8 48.70 24.37 0.39
CA PHE A 8 48.64 23.79 1.74
C PHE A 8 48.12 24.84 2.68
N MET A 9 47.04 24.58 3.37
CA MET A 9 46.63 25.35 4.53
C MET A 9 46.76 24.49 5.78
N LYS A 10 47.78 24.83 6.57
CA LYS A 10 47.99 24.35 7.91
C LYS A 10 46.97 24.92 8.85
N THR A 11 46.22 24.09 9.55
CA THR A 11 45.51 24.52 10.76
C THR A 11 46.07 23.78 11.96
N LYS A 12 46.45 24.55 12.94
CA LYS A 12 47.13 24.20 14.18
C LYS A 12 46.16 23.51 15.15
N PHE A 13 46.63 22.43 15.74
CA PHE A 13 46.10 21.84 16.97
C PHE A 13 46.30 22.82 18.15
N ALA A 14 45.30 22.93 18.99
CA ALA A 14 45.41 23.40 20.35
C ALA A 14 44.62 22.47 21.27
N PRO A 15 45.26 21.91 22.31
CA PRO A 15 44.59 21.12 23.33
C PRO A 15 44.14 22.01 24.49
N LEU A 16 42.96 21.82 25.03
CA LEU A 16 42.54 22.38 26.31
C LEU A 16 41.82 21.30 27.11
N LEU A 17 42.53 20.71 27.99
CA LEU A 17 42.55 20.79 29.46
C LEU A 17 41.25 20.39 30.18
N LEU A 18 41.39 19.29 30.89
CA LEU A 18 40.70 18.80 32.08
C LEU A 18 40.20 19.91 33.01
N SER A 19 39.01 19.76 33.50
CA SER A 19 38.55 20.33 34.76
C SER A 19 37.94 19.32 35.67
N ILE A 20 38.56 19.16 36.77
CA ILE A 20 38.37 18.32 37.92
C ILE A 20 37.04 18.65 38.61
N VAL A 21 36.27 17.64 38.89
CA VAL A 21 35.05 17.73 39.71
C VAL A 21 35.43 17.51 41.16
N ALA A 22 35.09 18.49 41.98
CA ALA A 22 35.19 18.38 43.44
C ALA A 22 33.97 17.67 44.00
N ILE A 23 34.24 16.61 44.72
CA ILE A 23 33.29 15.88 45.57
C ILE A 23 33.10 16.70 46.85
N MET A 24 31.87 17.12 47.12
CA MET A 24 31.51 17.53 48.52
C MET A 24 30.56 16.49 49.09
N LEU A 25 31.10 15.76 50.03
CA LEU A 25 30.34 14.99 51.00
C LEU A 25 29.75 15.92 52.06
N PHE A 26 28.46 15.98 52.15
CA PHE A 26 27.79 16.44 53.37
C PHE A 26 27.00 15.28 53.94
N SER A 27 27.53 14.75 55.04
CA SER A 27 26.81 13.95 55.99
C SER A 27 25.96 14.87 56.86
N ASN A 28 24.64 14.69 56.87
CA ASN A 28 23.79 15.10 57.98
C ASN A 28 22.85 13.96 58.29
N CYS A 29 23.06 13.41 59.48
CA CYS A 29 22.13 12.59 60.20
C CYS A 29 21.08 13.50 60.83
N GLU A 30 19.79 13.26 60.57
CA GLU A 30 18.72 13.52 61.56
C GLU A 30 17.49 12.69 61.25
N SER A 31 17.23 11.83 62.19
CA SER A 31 16.00 11.25 62.80
C SER A 31 14.71 11.13 61.97
N ASN A 32 14.36 9.88 61.77
CA ASN A 32 13.07 9.19 61.93
C ASN A 32 11.76 10.02 61.95
N THR A 33 11.04 9.92 60.89
CA THR A 33 9.64 9.53 60.84
C THR A 33 9.39 8.71 59.58
N GLU A 34 9.10 7.41 59.79
CA GLU A 34 8.70 6.52 58.70
C GLU A 34 7.28 6.89 58.25
N ASP A 35 7.18 7.80 57.30
CA ASP A 35 6.00 7.87 56.44
C ASP A 35 6.14 6.74 55.40
N ILE A 36 5.38 5.66 55.65
CA ILE A 36 5.20 4.58 54.68
C ILE A 36 4.50 5.19 53.48
N ILE A 37 5.27 5.66 52.51
CA ILE A 37 4.76 5.95 51.16
C ILE A 37 4.45 4.57 50.57
N PRO A 38 3.21 4.24 50.22
CA PRO A 38 2.92 3.00 49.54
C PRO A 38 3.71 3.01 48.22
N ASP A 39 4.44 1.94 47.97
CA ASP A 39 5.13 1.72 46.72
C ASP A 39 4.15 2.04 45.57
N PRO A 40 4.59 2.81 44.56
CA PRO A 40 3.78 3.01 43.36
C PRO A 40 3.48 1.62 42.81
N ILE A 41 2.19 1.30 42.71
CA ILE A 41 1.71 0.13 42.00
C ILE A 41 2.25 0.32 40.56
N ILE A 42 3.34 -0.33 40.26
CA ILE A 42 3.79 -0.50 38.87
C ILE A 42 2.73 -1.41 38.25
N GLU A 43 1.72 -0.80 37.65
CA GLU A 43 0.83 -1.52 36.76
C GLU A 43 1.76 -2.07 35.66
N THR A 44 2.05 -3.35 35.77
CA THR A 44 2.66 -4.09 34.69
C THR A 44 1.74 -3.87 33.48
N PRO A 45 2.23 -3.31 32.35
CA PRO A 45 1.42 -3.20 31.15
C PRO A 45 0.89 -4.61 30.88
N THR A 46 -0.42 -4.76 30.89
CA THR A 46 -1.04 -5.98 30.41
C THR A 46 -0.57 -6.09 28.97
N GLU A 47 0.33 -7.01 28.66
CA GLU A 47 0.62 -7.39 27.29
C GLU A 47 -0.74 -7.82 26.71
N GLU A 48 -1.39 -6.94 25.97
CA GLU A 48 -2.44 -7.34 25.06
C GLU A 48 -1.77 -8.33 24.11
N THR A 49 -1.98 -9.59 24.38
CA THR A 49 -1.59 -10.69 23.49
C THR A 49 -2.39 -10.46 22.22
N THR A 50 -1.82 -9.75 21.27
CA THR A 50 -2.39 -9.62 19.93
C THR A 50 -2.54 -11.04 19.42
N THR A 51 -3.78 -11.53 19.39
CA THR A 51 -4.08 -12.89 18.91
C THR A 51 -3.59 -12.94 17.48
N LEU A 52 -2.60 -13.80 17.25
CA LEU A 52 -1.98 -13.91 15.94
C LEU A 52 -3.03 -14.48 14.97
N LEU A 53 -3.37 -13.74 13.93
CA LEU A 53 -4.30 -14.18 12.91
C LEU A 53 -3.61 -15.29 12.09
N THR A 54 -4.05 -16.53 12.25
CA THR A 54 -3.42 -17.71 11.64
C THR A 54 -4.21 -18.29 10.49
N SER A 55 -5.52 -18.05 10.43
CA SER A 55 -6.38 -18.55 9.37
C SER A 55 -7.53 -17.60 9.06
N LEU A 56 -7.99 -17.61 7.81
CA LEU A 56 -9.16 -16.87 7.34
C LEU A 56 -10.05 -17.80 6.52
N SER A 57 -11.35 -17.81 6.82
CA SER A 57 -12.35 -18.51 6.02
C SER A 57 -13.18 -17.48 5.25
N PHE A 58 -13.00 -17.45 3.95
CA PHE A 58 -13.72 -16.54 3.07
C PHE A 58 -15.07 -17.11 2.68
N GLU A 59 -16.07 -16.25 2.69
CA GLU A 59 -17.43 -16.47 2.23
C GLU A 59 -17.76 -15.48 1.12
N GLU A 60 -18.65 -15.88 0.21
CA GLU A 60 -19.08 -15.04 -0.87
C GLU A 60 -20.07 -13.99 -0.39
N SER A 61 -19.73 -12.72 -0.64
CA SER A 61 -20.57 -11.56 -0.28
C SER A 61 -21.31 -10.99 -1.48
N TYR A 62 -20.75 -11.10 -2.68
CA TYR A 62 -21.38 -10.60 -3.90
C TYR A 62 -20.77 -11.26 -5.14
N ILE A 63 -21.61 -11.55 -6.15
CA ILE A 63 -21.19 -12.04 -7.47
C ILE A 63 -21.51 -10.96 -8.52
N PHE A 64 -20.53 -10.63 -9.36
CA PHE A 64 -20.73 -9.74 -10.48
C PHE A 64 -21.33 -10.50 -11.66
N GLU A 65 -22.35 -9.92 -12.28
CA GLU A 65 -22.96 -10.45 -13.50
C GLU A 65 -22.11 -10.20 -14.76
N THR A 66 -21.07 -9.39 -14.63
CA THR A 66 -20.21 -8.95 -15.74
C THR A 66 -18.76 -9.27 -15.48
N ASN A 67 -18.01 -9.54 -16.54
CA ASN A 67 -16.58 -9.71 -16.46
C ASN A 67 -15.90 -8.37 -16.19
N LEU A 68 -15.10 -8.33 -15.12
CA LEU A 68 -14.24 -7.19 -14.83
C LEU A 68 -12.86 -7.41 -15.44
N LEU A 69 -12.17 -6.34 -15.76
CA LEU A 69 -10.78 -6.41 -16.18
C LEU A 69 -9.90 -6.59 -14.94
N GLY A 70 -9.18 -7.69 -14.84
CA GLY A 70 -8.37 -8.05 -13.68
C GLY A 70 -7.05 -7.31 -13.52
N GLY A 71 -6.29 -7.74 -12.53
CA GLY A 71 -4.91 -7.31 -12.28
C GLY A 71 -4.77 -5.93 -11.63
N PRO A 72 -3.61 -5.28 -11.81
CA PRO A 72 -3.30 -4.00 -11.19
C PRO A 72 -4.12 -2.82 -11.73
N HIS A 73 -5.06 -3.09 -12.62
CA HIS A 73 -5.94 -2.07 -13.23
C HIS A 73 -7.20 -1.79 -12.39
N ILE A 74 -7.45 -2.60 -11.36
CA ILE A 74 -8.62 -2.46 -10.50
C ILE A 74 -8.24 -1.68 -9.25
N GLY A 75 -9.01 -0.64 -8.93
CA GLY A 75 -8.97 0.02 -7.64
C GLY A 75 -10.15 -0.41 -6.79
N MET A 76 -9.97 -0.56 -5.48
CA MET A 76 -11.05 -0.78 -4.52
C MET A 76 -10.83 0.02 -3.25
N THR A 77 -11.90 0.58 -2.71
CA THR A 77 -11.92 1.26 -1.43
C THR A 77 -13.29 1.14 -0.78
N ASN A 78 -13.42 1.51 0.49
CA ASN A 78 -14.67 1.46 1.23
C ASN A 78 -15.06 2.84 1.76
N SER A 79 -16.37 3.06 1.90
CA SER A 79 -16.88 4.20 2.65
C SER A 79 -16.63 4.01 4.15
N THR A 80 -16.30 5.10 4.82
CA THR A 80 -16.16 5.12 6.29
C THR A 80 -17.50 5.24 7.01
N SER A 81 -18.53 5.78 6.34
CA SER A 81 -19.84 6.08 6.93
C SER A 81 -20.95 5.12 6.51
N GLU A 82 -20.76 4.38 5.42
CA GLU A 82 -21.77 3.46 4.86
C GLU A 82 -21.15 2.07 4.68
N ASN A 83 -21.98 1.02 4.70
CA ASN A 83 -21.55 -0.33 4.37
C ASN A 83 -21.44 -0.51 2.84
N THR A 84 -20.49 0.19 2.24
CA THR A 84 -20.36 0.38 0.81
C THR A 84 -18.92 0.20 0.35
N LEU A 85 -18.73 -0.52 -0.76
CA LEU A 85 -17.49 -0.63 -1.50
C LEU A 85 -17.56 0.20 -2.79
N PHE A 86 -16.43 0.81 -3.14
CA PHE A 86 -16.21 1.43 -4.45
C PHE A 86 -15.14 0.63 -5.19
N ILE A 87 -15.40 0.33 -6.45
CA ILE A 87 -14.54 -0.47 -7.31
C ILE A 87 -14.38 0.25 -8.63
N SER A 88 -13.17 0.46 -9.11
CA SER A 88 -12.93 0.93 -10.48
C SER A 88 -12.40 -0.20 -11.32
N SER A 89 -13.00 -0.40 -12.48
CA SER A 89 -12.59 -1.43 -13.43
C SER A 89 -12.96 -1.00 -14.84
N ARG A 90 -12.70 -1.88 -15.78
CA ARG A 90 -13.24 -1.81 -17.13
C ARG A 90 -14.09 -3.03 -17.36
N GLU A 91 -15.18 -2.86 -18.05
CA GLU A 91 -15.93 -3.99 -18.58
C GLU A 91 -15.18 -4.57 -19.77
N ASN A 92 -15.01 -5.89 -19.78
CA ASN A 92 -14.42 -6.59 -20.90
C ASN A 92 -15.56 -7.06 -21.82
N GLU A 93 -15.79 -6.35 -22.92
CA GLU A 93 -16.77 -6.80 -23.89
C GLU A 93 -16.30 -8.08 -24.60
N PRO A 94 -17.23 -9.03 -24.88
CA PRO A 94 -16.95 -10.25 -25.61
C PRO A 94 -16.32 -10.01 -27.00
N SER A 95 -16.47 -8.80 -27.55
CA SER A 95 -15.90 -8.39 -28.84
C SER A 95 -14.40 -8.06 -28.77
N GLY A 96 -13.79 -8.05 -27.58
CA GLY A 96 -12.41 -7.64 -27.38
C GLY A 96 -12.16 -6.13 -27.48
N ASN A 97 -13.22 -5.33 -27.65
CA ASN A 97 -13.14 -3.89 -27.55
C ASN A 97 -13.17 -3.52 -26.06
N THR A 98 -12.13 -2.87 -25.58
CA THR A 98 -12.11 -2.30 -24.23
C THR A 98 -13.08 -1.13 -24.21
N THR A 99 -14.13 -1.29 -23.44
CA THR A 99 -15.12 -0.25 -23.22
C THR A 99 -14.65 0.78 -22.20
N GLU A 100 -15.57 1.65 -21.92
CA GLU A 100 -15.45 2.75 -21.00
C GLU A 100 -15.01 2.25 -19.62
N GLU A 101 -14.33 3.10 -18.94
CA GLU A 101 -13.96 2.91 -17.56
C GLU A 101 -15.16 3.10 -16.67
N GLU A 102 -15.36 2.20 -15.74
CA GLU A 102 -16.50 2.20 -14.83
C GLU A 102 -16.04 2.33 -13.37
N VAL A 103 -16.83 3.06 -12.62
CA VAL A 103 -16.78 3.06 -11.16
C VAL A 103 -18.07 2.46 -10.65
N PHE A 104 -17.93 1.44 -9.80
CA PHE A 104 -19.04 0.76 -9.16
C PHE A 104 -19.15 1.20 -7.70
N LYS A 105 -20.39 1.42 -7.24
CA LYS A 105 -20.75 1.57 -5.83
C LYS A 105 -21.59 0.36 -5.44
N LEU A 106 -21.06 -0.53 -4.62
CA LEU A 106 -21.74 -1.70 -4.11
C LEU A 106 -22.15 -1.48 -2.66
N ASN A 107 -23.44 -1.49 -2.39
CA ASN A 107 -23.97 -1.49 -1.02
C ASN A 107 -24.03 -2.95 -0.53
N LEU A 108 -23.26 -3.26 0.52
CA LEU A 108 -23.14 -4.63 1.05
C LEU A 108 -24.38 -5.09 1.85
N ASP A 109 -25.21 -4.16 2.34
CA ASP A 109 -26.42 -4.53 3.09
C ASP A 109 -27.57 -4.93 2.17
N THR A 110 -27.65 -4.31 1.00
CA THR A 110 -28.74 -4.47 0.05
C THR A 110 -28.36 -5.20 -1.23
N ASN A 111 -27.06 -5.45 -1.44
CA ASN A 111 -26.48 -5.98 -2.67
C ASN A 111 -26.79 -5.11 -3.91
N GLN A 112 -27.09 -3.84 -3.68
CA GLN A 112 -27.36 -2.90 -4.78
C GLN A 112 -26.05 -2.42 -5.38
N LEU A 113 -25.91 -2.61 -6.70
CA LEU A 113 -24.80 -2.11 -7.50
C LEU A 113 -25.25 -0.89 -8.32
N ILE A 114 -24.55 0.24 -8.13
CA ILE A 114 -24.69 1.44 -8.95
C ILE A 114 -23.43 1.52 -9.83
N ARG A 115 -23.60 1.82 -11.11
CA ARG A 115 -22.52 1.98 -12.09
C ARG A 115 -22.45 3.42 -12.57
N LYS A 116 -21.25 3.92 -12.72
CA LYS A 116 -20.95 5.20 -13.34
C LYS A 116 -19.91 5.00 -14.44
N ASN A 117 -20.33 5.16 -15.67
CA ASN A 117 -19.41 5.17 -16.80
C ASN A 117 -18.65 6.48 -16.82
N THR A 118 -17.39 6.41 -17.14
CA THR A 118 -16.52 7.57 -17.29
C THR A 118 -15.85 7.51 -18.66
N SER A 119 -15.41 8.67 -19.15
CA SER A 119 -14.72 8.75 -20.43
C SER A 119 -13.58 7.73 -20.53
N PRO A 120 -13.36 7.14 -21.72
CA PRO A 120 -12.33 6.15 -21.92
C PRO A 120 -10.95 6.73 -21.54
N GLY A 121 -10.40 6.24 -20.47
CA GLY A 121 -9.02 6.48 -20.07
C GLY A 121 -8.10 5.46 -20.73
N GLY A 122 -6.82 5.79 -20.94
CA GLY A 122 -5.83 4.84 -21.45
C GLY A 122 -5.65 3.59 -20.58
N PHE A 123 -4.85 2.63 -20.98
CA PHE A 123 -4.53 1.36 -20.25
C PHE A 123 -3.81 1.56 -18.90
N ILE A 124 -4.30 2.46 -18.08
CA ILE A 124 -3.54 2.94 -16.93
C ILE A 124 -4.18 2.44 -15.65
N THR A 125 -3.37 1.81 -14.82
CA THR A 125 -3.68 1.39 -13.45
C THR A 125 -4.41 2.49 -12.70
N LYS A 126 -5.45 2.15 -11.99
CA LYS A 126 -6.16 3.08 -11.10
C LYS A 126 -6.19 2.55 -9.68
N GLN A 127 -6.11 3.47 -8.76
CA GLN A 127 -6.28 3.21 -7.34
C GLN A 127 -7.41 4.11 -6.83
N LEU A 128 -8.27 3.56 -5.99
CA LEU A 128 -9.34 4.32 -5.35
C LEU A 128 -9.00 4.61 -3.90
N LYS A 129 -9.33 5.82 -3.46
CA LYS A 129 -9.25 6.24 -2.05
C LYS A 129 -10.43 7.15 -1.71
N ILE A 130 -10.87 7.09 -0.46
CA ILE A 130 -11.76 8.11 0.10
C ILE A 130 -10.88 9.14 0.80
N ILE A 131 -11.00 10.40 0.39
CA ILE A 131 -10.21 11.53 0.90
C ILE A 131 -11.15 12.73 1.04
N ASN A 132 -11.25 13.30 2.24
CA ASN A 132 -12.12 14.42 2.53
C ASN A 132 -13.58 14.20 2.06
N ASP A 133 -14.13 13.02 2.35
CA ASP A 133 -15.49 12.61 1.95
C ASP A 133 -15.75 12.63 0.43
N GLN A 134 -14.72 12.50 -0.36
CA GLN A 134 -14.78 12.36 -1.81
C GLN A 134 -14.12 11.05 -2.25
N LEU A 135 -14.66 10.43 -3.29
CA LEU A 135 -14.03 9.30 -3.93
C LEU A 135 -13.01 9.81 -4.95
N VAL A 136 -11.76 9.56 -4.70
CA VAL A 136 -10.65 9.95 -5.57
C VAL A 136 -10.12 8.72 -6.31
N SER A 137 -10.21 8.75 -7.63
CA SER A 137 -9.53 7.79 -8.51
C SER A 137 -8.16 8.38 -8.89
N ILE A 138 -7.12 7.71 -8.43
CA ILE A 138 -5.74 8.07 -8.74
C ILE A 138 -5.38 7.32 -10.01
N GLY A 139 -5.38 7.98 -11.14
CA GLY A 139 -5.01 7.43 -12.44
C GLY A 139 -3.52 7.61 -12.72
N GLY A 140 -3.06 7.09 -13.84
CA GLY A 140 -1.65 7.24 -14.25
C GLY A 140 -1.31 8.63 -14.80
N THR A 141 -2.30 9.39 -15.25
CA THR A 141 -2.14 10.72 -15.87
C THR A 141 -2.93 11.82 -15.18
N GLU A 142 -3.97 11.44 -14.43
CA GLU A 142 -4.91 12.37 -13.83
C GLU A 142 -5.52 11.82 -12.55
N LEU A 143 -6.03 12.73 -11.73
CA LEU A 143 -6.98 12.42 -10.66
C LEU A 143 -8.39 12.63 -11.19
N LYS A 144 -9.31 11.72 -10.87
CA LYS A 144 -10.77 11.97 -11.01
C LYS A 144 -11.41 12.00 -9.63
N ILE A 145 -12.21 13.00 -9.38
CA ILE A 145 -12.87 13.22 -8.09
C ILE A 145 -14.36 13.07 -8.29
N TYR A 146 -14.97 12.11 -7.62
CA TYR A 146 -16.38 11.77 -7.67
C TYR A 146 -17.07 12.15 -6.36
N ASP A 147 -18.35 12.47 -6.43
CA ASP A 147 -19.21 12.40 -5.25
C ASP A 147 -19.48 10.95 -4.85
N LEU A 148 -19.70 10.70 -3.55
CA LEU A 148 -19.90 9.34 -3.03
C LEU A 148 -21.21 8.67 -3.52
N ASN A 149 -22.10 9.40 -4.16
CA ASN A 149 -23.32 8.83 -4.74
C ASN A 149 -23.18 8.53 -6.23
N LEU A 150 -22.06 8.90 -6.84
CA LEU A 150 -21.77 8.74 -8.27
C LEU A 150 -22.82 9.38 -9.19
N GLN A 151 -23.47 10.46 -8.74
CA GLN A 151 -24.55 11.10 -9.49
C GLN A 151 -24.04 12.13 -10.50
N ASN A 152 -22.99 12.85 -10.11
CA ASN A 152 -22.41 13.92 -10.92
C ASN A 152 -21.26 13.40 -11.79
N GLU A 153 -20.95 14.15 -12.87
CA GLU A 153 -19.71 13.91 -13.61
C GLU A 153 -18.49 14.22 -12.71
N PRO A 154 -17.45 13.39 -12.75
CA PRO A 154 -16.26 13.64 -11.97
C PRO A 154 -15.52 14.87 -12.47
N SER A 155 -14.93 15.61 -11.56
CA SER A 155 -13.90 16.60 -11.93
C SER A 155 -12.56 15.90 -12.14
N SER A 156 -11.76 16.40 -13.10
CA SER A 156 -10.42 15.88 -13.39
C SER A 156 -9.35 16.91 -13.09
N ILE A 157 -8.23 16.44 -12.56
CA ILE A 157 -7.00 17.21 -12.37
C ILE A 157 -5.86 16.45 -13.05
N GLU A 158 -5.35 16.99 -14.15
CA GLU A 158 -4.20 16.42 -14.86
C GLU A 158 -2.91 16.63 -14.06
N TYR A 159 -2.03 15.63 -14.07
CA TYR A 159 -0.73 15.76 -13.45
C TYR A 159 0.15 16.74 -14.23
N GLN A 160 0.93 17.51 -13.50
CA GLN A 160 1.90 18.41 -14.11
C GLN A 160 2.97 17.61 -14.85
N ASN A 161 3.52 18.21 -15.92
CA ASN A 161 4.63 17.66 -16.71
C ASN A 161 4.35 16.36 -17.49
N ASN A 162 3.10 16.07 -17.84
CA ASN A 162 2.69 14.86 -18.56
C ASN A 162 3.20 13.57 -17.89
N PHE A 163 3.28 13.57 -16.57
CA PHE A 163 3.74 12.43 -15.80
C PHE A 163 2.77 11.27 -15.97
N THR A 164 3.27 10.12 -16.41
CA THR A 164 2.44 8.95 -16.67
C THR A 164 3.05 7.71 -16.03
N LEU A 165 2.32 7.11 -15.09
CA LEU A 165 2.69 5.87 -14.42
C LEU A 165 1.72 4.74 -14.72
N SER A 166 2.23 3.51 -14.71
CA SER A 166 1.44 2.29 -14.76
C SER A 166 1.95 1.28 -13.72
N LYS A 167 1.07 0.39 -13.28
CA LYS A 167 1.35 -0.68 -12.30
C LYS A 167 2.02 -0.19 -11.01
N TYR A 168 1.58 0.95 -10.50
CA TYR A 168 2.01 1.54 -9.25
C TYR A 168 1.08 1.15 -8.09
N GLY A 169 1.58 1.19 -6.87
CA GLY A 169 0.78 1.13 -5.65
C GLY A 169 0.54 2.50 -5.04
N VAL A 170 -0.38 2.57 -4.09
CA VAL A 170 -0.70 3.79 -3.35
C VAL A 170 -0.80 3.47 -1.86
N ALA A 171 -0.11 4.26 -1.06
CA ALA A 171 -0.28 4.29 0.38
C ALA A 171 -0.73 5.69 0.82
N SER A 172 -1.50 5.77 1.90
CA SER A 172 -1.94 7.06 2.44
C SER A 172 -1.90 7.03 3.96
N ASP A 173 -1.61 8.17 4.54
CA ASP A 173 -1.94 8.51 5.92
C ASP A 173 -3.07 9.56 5.91
N ASP A 174 -3.36 10.16 7.06
CA ASP A 174 -4.43 11.16 7.20
C ASP A 174 -4.16 12.45 6.40
N THR A 175 -2.92 12.71 6.01
CA THR A 175 -2.49 13.97 5.40
C THR A 175 -1.86 13.83 4.03
N ASN A 176 -1.25 12.68 3.74
CA ASN A 176 -0.42 12.49 2.57
C ASN A 176 -0.83 11.23 1.81
N THR A 177 -0.66 11.30 0.50
CA THR A 177 -0.77 10.14 -0.38
C THR A 177 0.55 9.93 -1.10
N TYR A 178 1.00 8.69 -1.11
CA TYR A 178 2.26 8.27 -1.72
C TYR A 178 1.98 7.33 -2.88
N ILE A 179 2.57 7.62 -4.04
CA ILE A 179 2.57 6.72 -5.20
C ILE A 179 3.86 5.92 -5.17
N ILE A 180 3.74 4.60 -5.16
CA ILE A 180 4.85 3.67 -4.93
C ILE A 180 5.19 2.96 -6.23
N GLY A 181 6.43 3.11 -6.68
CA GLY A 181 6.97 2.34 -7.79
C GLY A 181 6.18 2.52 -9.10
N GLY A 182 5.87 1.38 -9.73
CA GLY A 182 5.32 1.36 -11.08
C GLY A 182 6.40 1.59 -12.13
N TYR A 183 5.97 1.80 -13.38
CA TYR A 183 6.88 2.19 -14.45
C TYR A 183 6.36 3.41 -15.20
N ARG A 184 7.27 4.21 -15.73
CA ARG A 184 6.94 5.40 -16.51
C ARG A 184 6.63 5.02 -17.94
N VAL A 185 5.48 5.45 -18.45
CA VAL A 185 5.08 5.20 -19.83
C VAL A 185 5.65 6.27 -20.79
N ASP A 186 5.91 7.45 -20.24
CA ASP A 186 6.37 8.64 -20.97
C ASP A 186 7.89 8.70 -21.20
N THR A 187 8.67 7.76 -20.67
CA THR A 187 10.13 7.71 -20.83
C THR A 187 10.59 6.46 -21.59
N PRO A 188 11.69 6.54 -22.35
CA PRO A 188 12.24 5.38 -23.07
C PRO A 188 12.70 4.25 -22.18
N THR A 189 13.28 4.55 -21.02
CA THR A 189 13.77 3.55 -20.06
C THR A 189 12.63 2.90 -19.27
N ARG A 190 11.48 3.58 -19.19
CA ARG A 190 10.32 3.15 -18.42
C ARG A 190 10.59 2.88 -16.95
N GLU A 191 11.78 3.16 -16.45
CA GLU A 191 12.17 2.96 -15.06
C GLU A 191 11.56 4.05 -14.18
N ASN A 192 11.09 3.64 -13.01
CA ASN A 192 10.72 4.53 -11.92
C ASN A 192 11.28 3.97 -10.62
N THR A 193 12.31 4.60 -10.10
CA THR A 193 12.96 4.26 -8.84
C THR A 193 12.59 5.22 -7.72
N LYS A 194 11.43 5.88 -7.84
CA LYS A 194 11.02 6.90 -6.87
C LYS A 194 9.65 6.61 -6.27
N ILE A 195 9.49 7.02 -5.03
CA ILE A 195 8.20 7.16 -4.37
C ILE A 195 7.85 8.64 -4.42
N HIS A 196 6.67 8.93 -4.95
CA HIS A 196 6.18 10.28 -5.14
C HIS A 196 5.13 10.61 -4.08
N LYS A 197 5.19 11.81 -3.53
CA LYS A 197 4.12 12.36 -2.70
C LYS A 197 3.14 13.11 -3.58
N LEU A 198 1.88 12.76 -3.50
CA LEU A 198 0.80 13.35 -4.27
C LEU A 198 0.04 14.37 -3.42
N ASN A 199 -0.08 15.58 -3.94
CA ASN A 199 -1.03 16.57 -3.44
C ASN A 199 -2.33 16.47 -4.25
N ILE A 200 -3.37 15.96 -3.62
CA ILE A 200 -4.65 15.69 -4.29
C ILE A 200 -5.34 16.97 -4.75
N ASN A 201 -5.17 18.08 -4.04
CA ASN A 201 -5.83 19.33 -4.38
C ASN A 201 -5.24 20.01 -5.63
N SER A 202 -3.96 19.82 -5.90
CA SER A 202 -3.27 20.45 -7.04
C SER A 202 -2.88 19.45 -8.15
N GLY A 203 -2.98 18.15 -7.91
CA GLY A 203 -2.44 17.13 -8.80
C GLY A 203 -0.91 17.16 -8.93
N GLU A 204 -0.23 17.88 -8.03
CA GLU A 204 1.21 18.01 -8.05
C GLU A 204 1.88 16.80 -7.42
N LEU A 205 2.82 16.21 -8.15
CA LEU A 205 3.69 15.15 -7.67
C LEU A 205 5.02 15.73 -7.22
N PHE A 206 5.35 15.56 -5.97
CA PHE A 206 6.65 15.94 -5.43
C PHE A 206 7.61 14.75 -5.56
N GLU A 207 8.55 14.85 -6.47
CA GLU A 207 9.47 13.75 -6.80
C GLU A 207 10.48 13.40 -5.70
N GLU A 208 10.70 14.29 -4.73
CA GLU A 208 11.95 14.31 -3.97
C GLU A 208 11.99 13.48 -2.70
N ILE A 209 11.02 12.63 -2.40
CA ILE A 209 10.96 12.14 -1.04
C ILE A 209 11.81 10.90 -0.83
N ILE A 210 11.78 9.92 -1.74
CA ILE A 210 12.47 8.65 -1.52
C ILE A 210 12.91 8.07 -2.86
N GLU A 211 14.20 7.76 -2.95
CA GLU A 211 14.73 6.93 -4.03
C GLU A 211 14.71 5.46 -3.60
N THR A 212 14.12 4.62 -4.42
CA THR A 212 14.07 3.18 -4.18
C THR A 212 15.31 2.50 -4.76
N PRO A 213 15.82 1.41 -4.17
CA PRO A 213 17.02 0.74 -4.66
C PRO A 213 16.85 0.14 -6.04
N GLU A 214 15.61 -0.04 -6.48
CA GLU A 214 15.24 -0.65 -7.75
C GLU A 214 13.82 -0.26 -8.14
N THR A 215 13.40 -0.54 -9.36
CA THR A 215 12.02 -0.38 -9.80
C THR A 215 11.12 -1.36 -9.04
N MET A 216 9.90 -0.91 -8.68
CA MET A 216 8.92 -1.68 -7.89
C MET A 216 7.58 -1.73 -8.64
N VAL A 217 7.52 -2.52 -9.70
CA VAL A 217 6.28 -2.70 -10.47
C VAL A 217 5.33 -3.61 -9.70
N GLY A 218 4.08 -3.19 -9.49
CA GLY A 218 3.08 -3.99 -8.77
C GLY A 218 3.23 -4.00 -7.25
N ALA A 219 4.26 -3.36 -6.68
CA ALA A 219 4.38 -3.21 -5.23
C ALA A 219 3.27 -2.32 -4.66
N SER A 220 2.88 -2.56 -3.43
CA SER A 220 1.97 -1.72 -2.68
C SER A 220 2.47 -1.50 -1.26
N GLY A 221 1.85 -0.58 -0.51
CA GLY A 221 2.36 -0.26 0.82
C GLY A 221 1.31 0.30 1.76
N ALA A 222 1.74 0.52 3.00
CA ALA A 222 0.96 1.18 4.05
C ALA A 222 1.83 2.14 4.85
N VAL A 223 1.22 3.22 5.33
CA VAL A 223 1.86 4.14 6.26
C VAL A 223 1.39 3.82 7.69
N LEU A 224 2.35 3.57 8.57
CA LEU A 224 2.10 3.32 9.98
C LEU A 224 3.24 3.90 10.82
N ASN A 225 2.91 4.66 11.88
CA ASN A 225 3.88 5.24 12.81
C ASN A 225 4.99 6.03 12.08
N ASN A 226 4.61 6.90 11.14
CA ASN A 226 5.50 7.72 10.34
C ASN A 226 6.54 6.96 9.51
N LYS A 227 6.23 5.71 9.19
CA LYS A 227 7.01 4.86 8.29
C LYS A 227 6.14 4.37 7.15
N LEU A 228 6.72 4.33 5.97
CA LEU A 228 6.12 3.70 4.80
C LEU A 228 6.73 2.30 4.64
N TYR A 229 5.88 1.31 4.70
CA TYR A 229 6.22 -0.09 4.45
C TYR A 229 5.79 -0.46 3.03
N VAL A 230 6.70 -0.98 2.23
CA VAL A 230 6.45 -1.37 0.83
C VAL A 230 6.75 -2.85 0.67
N PHE A 231 5.84 -3.58 0.04
CA PHE A 231 5.89 -5.05 -0.04
C PHE A 231 5.96 -5.54 -1.48
N GLY A 232 6.83 -6.50 -1.73
CA GLY A 232 6.91 -7.26 -2.97
C GLY A 232 7.18 -6.40 -4.21
N GLY A 233 6.44 -6.67 -5.26
CA GLY A 233 6.62 -6.08 -6.59
C GLY A 233 7.65 -6.84 -7.42
N ALA A 234 7.91 -6.34 -8.61
CA ALA A 234 8.88 -6.86 -9.57
C ALA A 234 9.72 -5.73 -10.16
N THR A 235 10.81 -6.06 -10.84
CA THR A 235 11.51 -5.06 -11.65
C THR A 235 10.81 -4.87 -13.00
N TYR A 236 11.06 -3.74 -13.63
CA TYR A 236 10.54 -3.52 -14.99
C TYR A 236 11.15 -4.52 -16.00
N GLU A 237 12.41 -4.86 -15.85
CA GLU A 237 13.12 -5.81 -16.72
C GLU A 237 12.61 -7.24 -16.57
N ASN A 238 12.25 -7.63 -15.33
CA ASN A 238 11.72 -8.95 -15.00
C ASN A 238 10.37 -8.83 -14.28
N PRO A 239 9.30 -8.41 -14.96
CA PRO A 239 8.01 -8.16 -14.32
C PRO A 239 7.29 -9.44 -13.83
N THR A 240 7.85 -10.60 -14.16
CA THR A 240 7.34 -11.91 -13.79
C THR A 240 8.08 -12.52 -12.60
N GLU A 241 9.18 -11.92 -12.17
CA GLU A 241 9.92 -12.33 -10.98
C GLU A 241 9.50 -11.47 -9.80
N GLY A 242 8.52 -11.97 -9.07
CA GLY A 242 8.10 -11.34 -7.81
C GLY A 242 9.21 -11.35 -6.77
N LYS A 243 9.18 -10.35 -5.88
CA LYS A 243 10.14 -10.19 -4.79
C LYS A 243 9.53 -10.56 -3.45
N ASN A 244 10.38 -11.01 -2.56
CA ASN A 244 10.03 -11.25 -1.17
C ASN A 244 10.46 -10.10 -0.24
N LYS A 245 10.69 -8.91 -0.79
CA LYS A 245 11.24 -7.77 -0.05
C LYS A 245 10.15 -6.98 0.67
N ILE A 246 10.52 -6.47 1.84
CA ILE A 246 9.79 -5.45 2.58
C ILE A 246 10.77 -4.29 2.77
N TYR A 247 10.48 -3.15 2.13
CA TYR A 247 11.25 -1.94 2.32
C TYR A 247 10.55 -1.04 3.34
N ILE A 248 11.32 -0.49 4.27
CA ILE A 248 10.83 0.38 5.34
C ILE A 248 11.50 1.74 5.16
N TYR A 249 10.71 2.77 4.89
CA TYR A 249 11.18 4.13 4.72
C TYR A 249 10.69 5.01 5.86
N HIS A 250 11.58 5.82 6.40
CA HIS A 250 11.22 6.84 7.38
C HIS A 250 10.77 8.10 6.66
N LEU A 251 9.56 8.57 6.94
CA LEU A 251 8.96 9.69 6.18
C LEU A 251 9.53 11.06 6.55
N ASP A 252 10.25 11.18 7.68
CA ASP A 252 10.93 12.41 8.09
C ASP A 252 12.31 12.60 7.44
N ASN A 253 12.90 11.50 6.99
CA ASN A 253 14.24 11.48 6.41
C ASN A 253 14.17 10.78 5.06
N SER A 254 14.78 11.35 4.05
CA SER A 254 14.94 10.64 2.76
C SER A 254 15.83 9.42 2.94
N GLY A 255 15.36 8.25 2.52
CA GLY A 255 16.16 7.03 2.46
C GLY A 255 15.51 5.80 3.05
N ILE A 256 16.11 4.64 2.78
CA ILE A 256 15.69 3.36 3.30
C ILE A 256 16.03 3.28 4.78
N PHE A 257 15.02 3.03 5.62
CA PHE A 257 15.22 2.76 7.04
C PHE A 257 15.66 1.32 7.27
N GLY A 258 15.13 0.38 6.51
CA GLY A 258 15.47 -1.04 6.61
C GLY A 258 14.92 -1.86 5.46
N GLU A 259 15.47 -3.07 5.34
CA GLU A 259 15.04 -4.10 4.40
C GLU A 259 14.82 -5.40 5.17
N LEU A 260 13.67 -6.02 4.96
CA LEU A 260 13.28 -7.30 5.52
C LEU A 260 12.79 -8.22 4.39
N SER A 261 12.43 -9.45 4.75
CA SER A 261 11.90 -10.41 3.76
C SER A 261 10.62 -11.05 4.24
N MET A 262 9.70 -11.25 3.30
CA MET A 262 8.57 -12.16 3.44
C MET A 262 9.03 -13.60 3.23
N SER A 263 8.26 -14.57 3.72
CA SER A 263 8.45 -15.99 3.39
C SER A 263 8.02 -16.34 1.96
N VAL A 264 7.33 -15.42 1.28
CA VAL A 264 6.79 -15.58 -0.07
C VAL A 264 7.32 -14.52 -1.01
N THR A 265 7.41 -14.85 -2.30
CA THR A 265 7.64 -13.89 -3.37
C THR A 265 6.31 -13.39 -3.91
N ALA A 266 6.22 -12.10 -4.25
CA ALA A 266 5.01 -11.51 -4.81
C ALA A 266 5.37 -10.50 -5.91
N ASP A 267 4.78 -10.65 -7.08
CA ASP A 267 4.90 -9.72 -8.20
C ASP A 267 3.86 -8.58 -8.12
N VAL A 268 2.69 -8.88 -7.54
CA VAL A 268 1.65 -7.88 -7.24
C VAL A 268 1.22 -8.02 -5.79
N THR A 269 1.10 -6.90 -5.10
CA THR A 269 0.63 -6.86 -3.71
C THR A 269 -0.48 -5.85 -3.51
N PHE A 270 -1.37 -6.16 -2.57
CA PHE A 270 -2.43 -5.30 -2.06
C PHE A 270 -2.25 -5.21 -0.55
N VAL A 271 -2.18 -4.00 -0.04
CA VAL A 271 -1.75 -3.78 1.35
C VAL A 271 -2.76 -2.92 2.08
N GLN A 272 -3.14 -3.35 3.29
CA GLN A 272 -4.07 -2.63 4.16
C GLN A 272 -3.55 -2.61 5.60
N LYS A 273 -3.76 -1.49 6.27
CA LYS A 273 -3.51 -1.33 7.69
C LYS A 273 -4.68 -1.91 8.49
N TYR A 274 -4.37 -2.66 9.56
CA TYR A 274 -5.34 -3.13 10.53
C TYR A 274 -4.74 -3.06 11.95
N GLY A 275 -5.11 -2.04 12.71
CA GLY A 275 -4.47 -1.76 14.00
C GLY A 275 -2.95 -1.56 13.85
N ASP A 276 -2.18 -2.34 14.61
CA ASP A 276 -0.72 -2.32 14.58
C ASP A 276 -0.09 -3.34 13.63
N ILE A 277 -0.92 -4.06 12.88
CA ILE A 277 -0.47 -4.98 11.84
C ILE A 277 -0.79 -4.44 10.45
N ILE A 278 -0.06 -4.95 9.47
CA ILE A 278 -0.31 -4.70 8.06
C ILE A 278 -0.74 -6.03 7.43
N LEU A 279 -1.89 -6.03 6.78
CA LEU A 279 -2.39 -7.15 5.98
C LEU A 279 -1.85 -7.01 4.57
N ILE A 280 -1.35 -8.10 4.02
CA ILE A 280 -0.80 -8.17 2.67
C ILE A 280 -1.48 -9.31 1.93
N ALA A 281 -2.10 -9.01 0.80
CA ALA A 281 -2.54 -10.01 -0.16
C ALA A 281 -1.74 -9.85 -1.45
N GLY A 282 -1.65 -10.89 -2.25
CA GLY A 282 -0.93 -10.81 -3.52
C GLY A 282 -0.88 -12.14 -4.26
N HIS A 283 -0.06 -12.15 -5.30
CA HIS A 283 0.17 -13.34 -6.11
C HIS A 283 1.59 -13.85 -5.94
N LYS A 284 1.70 -15.17 -5.84
CA LYS A 284 2.96 -15.94 -5.97
C LYS A 284 3.02 -16.47 -7.39
N GLY A 285 4.12 -16.23 -8.09
CA GLY A 285 4.39 -16.85 -9.38
C GLY A 285 4.13 -15.96 -10.58
N LEU A 286 4.43 -16.52 -11.72
CA LEU A 286 4.52 -15.84 -12.99
C LEU A 286 3.16 -15.38 -13.55
N TYR A 287 3.23 -14.40 -14.40
CA TYR A 287 2.12 -13.71 -15.08
C TYR A 287 1.19 -14.61 -15.90
N VAL A 288 1.55 -15.88 -16.15
CA VAL A 288 0.79 -16.78 -17.03
C VAL A 288 0.66 -18.17 -16.39
N GLY A 289 -0.56 -18.56 -16.13
CA GLY A 289 -0.99 -19.96 -16.01
C GLY A 289 -1.11 -20.56 -14.61
N GLU A 290 -0.29 -20.18 -13.62
CA GLU A 290 -0.35 -20.75 -12.28
C GLU A 290 -0.11 -19.70 -11.21
N ARG A 291 -1.01 -18.71 -11.12
CA ARG A 291 -0.97 -17.74 -10.04
C ARG A 291 -1.56 -18.33 -8.77
N THR A 292 -0.78 -18.35 -7.73
CA THR A 292 -1.28 -18.70 -6.40
C THR A 292 -1.44 -17.43 -5.59
N SER A 293 -2.64 -17.13 -5.14
CA SER A 293 -2.90 -16.03 -4.23
C SER A 293 -2.44 -16.39 -2.82
N PHE A 294 -1.99 -15.39 -2.08
CA PHE A 294 -1.68 -15.51 -0.66
C PHE A 294 -2.23 -14.34 0.12
N ILE A 295 -2.41 -14.54 1.41
CA ILE A 295 -2.66 -13.48 2.38
C ILE A 295 -1.68 -13.67 3.54
N GLY A 296 -1.17 -12.59 4.07
CA GLY A 296 -0.26 -12.60 5.21
C GLY A 296 -0.43 -11.37 6.07
N THR A 297 0.18 -11.43 7.23
CA THR A 297 0.31 -10.30 8.17
C THR A 297 1.76 -9.93 8.33
N PHE A 298 2.00 -8.65 8.54
CA PHE A 298 3.28 -8.12 8.98
C PHE A 298 3.06 -7.37 10.30
N ASN A 299 3.69 -7.85 11.35
CA ASN A 299 3.65 -7.20 12.67
C ASN A 299 4.79 -6.18 12.74
N THR A 300 4.44 -4.90 12.85
CA THR A 300 5.42 -3.81 12.82
C THR A 300 6.25 -3.68 14.10
N ALA A 301 5.78 -4.25 15.21
CA ALA A 301 6.52 -4.26 16.48
C ALA A 301 7.61 -5.34 16.51
N THR A 302 7.33 -6.51 15.92
CA THR A 302 8.28 -7.64 15.87
C THR A 302 9.05 -7.72 14.57
N ASN A 303 8.64 -7.00 13.53
CA ASN A 303 9.16 -7.07 12.18
C ASN A 303 9.04 -8.47 11.54
N LEU A 304 7.99 -9.21 11.91
CA LEU A 304 7.76 -10.56 11.39
C LEU A 304 6.62 -10.55 10.38
N PHE A 305 6.87 -11.18 9.25
CA PHE A 305 5.84 -11.54 8.27
C PHE A 305 5.38 -12.98 8.54
N GLN A 306 4.07 -13.20 8.47
CA GLN A 306 3.46 -14.51 8.58
C GLN A 306 2.38 -14.67 7.51
N GLU A 307 2.47 -15.76 6.75
CA GLU A 307 1.40 -16.17 5.85
C GLU A 307 0.21 -16.73 6.65
N ILE A 308 -1.00 -16.45 6.19
CA ILE A 308 -2.26 -16.87 6.79
C ILE A 308 -2.85 -18.00 5.95
N ASP A 309 -3.28 -19.07 6.61
CA ASP A 309 -4.01 -20.14 5.94
C ASP A 309 -5.39 -19.65 5.48
N THR A 310 -5.77 -19.98 4.25
CA THR A 310 -7.06 -19.58 3.69
C THR A 310 -7.74 -20.75 2.99
N ASN A 311 -9.07 -20.69 2.89
CA ASN A 311 -9.86 -21.61 2.05
C ASN A 311 -9.92 -21.19 0.57
N LEU A 312 -9.14 -20.17 0.16
CA LEU A 312 -9.02 -19.81 -1.25
C LEU A 312 -8.27 -20.89 -2.00
N ASN A 313 -8.76 -21.27 -3.19
CA ASN A 313 -8.11 -22.29 -4.00
C ASN A 313 -6.69 -21.85 -4.37
N SER A 314 -5.72 -22.57 -3.84
CA SER A 314 -4.30 -22.36 -4.14
C SER A 314 -3.83 -23.17 -5.34
N GLU A 315 -4.60 -24.18 -5.75
CA GLU A 315 -4.25 -25.10 -6.83
C GLU A 315 -5.05 -24.80 -8.09
N GLY A 316 -4.35 -24.53 -9.19
CA GLY A 316 -4.94 -24.49 -10.52
C GLY A 316 -5.21 -23.13 -11.14
N GLY A 317 -4.95 -22.03 -10.47
CA GLY A 317 -4.84 -20.70 -11.10
C GLY A 317 -6.09 -20.14 -11.80
N GLU A 318 -7.29 -20.73 -11.56
CA GLU A 318 -8.51 -20.25 -12.22
C GLU A 318 -8.99 -18.90 -11.69
N LYS A 319 -8.70 -18.58 -10.42
CA LYS A 319 -9.09 -17.31 -9.78
C LYS A 319 -7.94 -16.75 -8.94
N ALA A 320 -7.86 -15.44 -8.86
CA ALA A 320 -6.83 -14.73 -8.10
C ALA A 320 -7.42 -13.53 -7.35
N ILE A 321 -6.68 -13.06 -6.32
CA ILE A 321 -7.00 -11.81 -5.63
C ILE A 321 -6.56 -10.65 -6.51
N HIS A 322 -7.46 -9.72 -6.78
CA HIS A 322 -7.20 -8.52 -7.58
C HIS A 322 -7.25 -7.22 -6.78
N GLN A 323 -7.84 -7.25 -5.59
CA GLN A 323 -7.82 -6.15 -4.64
C GLN A 323 -8.18 -6.65 -3.24
N MET A 324 -7.78 -5.89 -2.24
CA MET A 324 -8.09 -6.16 -0.84
C MET A 324 -8.35 -4.86 -0.10
N ILE A 325 -9.37 -4.86 0.75
CA ILE A 325 -9.61 -3.80 1.72
C ILE A 325 -10.02 -4.38 3.07
N VAL A 326 -9.88 -3.58 4.10
CA VAL A 326 -10.36 -3.89 5.45
C VAL A 326 -11.41 -2.86 5.86
N LYS A 327 -12.52 -3.35 6.41
CA LYS A 327 -13.61 -2.53 6.93
C LYS A 327 -14.28 -3.26 8.11
N ASP A 328 -14.44 -2.58 9.24
CA ASP A 328 -15.20 -3.05 10.41
C ASP A 328 -14.82 -4.49 10.85
N ASP A 329 -13.52 -4.74 11.04
CA ASP A 329 -12.98 -6.05 11.41
C ASP A 329 -13.26 -7.18 10.40
N LYS A 330 -13.55 -6.82 9.15
CA LYS A 330 -13.66 -7.74 8.03
C LYS A 330 -12.65 -7.39 6.94
N ILE A 331 -12.11 -8.41 6.33
CA ILE A 331 -11.36 -8.30 5.10
C ILE A 331 -12.29 -8.60 3.92
N PHE A 332 -12.25 -7.76 2.91
CA PHE A 332 -12.93 -7.97 1.64
C PHE A 332 -11.89 -8.09 0.53
N ILE A 333 -12.03 -9.09 -0.31
CA ILE A 333 -11.20 -9.27 -1.49
C ILE A 333 -12.04 -9.29 -2.75
N LEU A 334 -11.53 -8.69 -3.81
CA LEU A 334 -12.04 -8.90 -5.15
C LEU A 334 -11.33 -10.11 -5.73
N TYR A 335 -12.09 -11.13 -6.08
CA TYR A 335 -11.60 -12.44 -6.48
C TYR A 335 -12.19 -12.84 -7.83
N GLY A 336 -11.33 -13.16 -8.80
CA GLY A 336 -11.76 -13.43 -10.17
C GLY A 336 -10.67 -14.05 -11.01
N HIS A 337 -10.91 -14.15 -12.32
CA HIS A 337 -9.97 -14.78 -13.24
C HIS A 337 -8.62 -14.03 -13.28
N PRO A 338 -7.48 -14.72 -13.29
CA PRO A 338 -6.16 -14.08 -13.21
C PRO A 338 -5.73 -13.32 -14.47
N ASP A 339 -6.31 -13.64 -15.63
CA ASP A 339 -5.88 -13.06 -16.89
C ASP A 339 -6.75 -11.87 -17.30
N ASP A 340 -6.09 -10.78 -17.68
CA ASP A 340 -6.72 -9.54 -18.11
C ASP A 340 -7.45 -9.67 -19.47
N VAL A 341 -7.22 -10.75 -20.22
CA VAL A 341 -7.64 -10.86 -21.61
C VAL A 341 -7.96 -12.30 -21.99
N ILE A 342 -9.00 -12.90 -21.44
CA ILE A 342 -9.56 -14.10 -22.07
C ILE A 342 -10.91 -13.73 -22.67
N VAL A 343 -10.88 -13.46 -23.98
CA VAL A 343 -12.09 -13.28 -24.80
C VAL A 343 -12.87 -14.60 -24.78
N GLY A 344 -14.09 -14.57 -24.23
CA GLY A 344 -15.04 -15.67 -24.34
C GLY A 344 -15.11 -16.64 -23.17
N LEU A 345 -14.40 -16.44 -22.06
CA LEU A 345 -14.68 -17.14 -20.81
C LEU A 345 -15.64 -16.33 -19.95
N GLU A 346 -16.76 -16.92 -19.56
CA GLU A 346 -17.59 -16.41 -18.48
C GLU A 346 -16.81 -16.62 -17.18
N SER A 347 -16.09 -15.60 -16.74
CA SER A 347 -15.38 -15.65 -15.46
C SER A 347 -16.27 -15.06 -14.39
N GLU A 348 -16.56 -15.82 -13.37
CA GLU A 348 -17.23 -15.31 -12.19
C GLU A 348 -16.29 -14.42 -11.39
N TRP A 349 -16.66 -13.16 -11.26
CA TRP A 349 -16.02 -12.23 -10.36
C TRP A 349 -16.85 -12.08 -9.10
N SER A 350 -16.22 -12.11 -7.96
CA SER A 350 -16.90 -12.02 -6.67
C SER A 350 -16.16 -11.14 -5.68
N ILE A 351 -16.93 -10.58 -4.76
CA ILE A 351 -16.42 -10.07 -3.50
C ILE A 351 -16.54 -11.19 -2.49
N LEU A 352 -15.43 -11.60 -1.92
CA LEU A 352 -15.38 -12.51 -0.80
C LEU A 352 -15.05 -11.74 0.47
N SER A 353 -15.54 -12.18 1.62
CA SER A 353 -15.21 -11.59 2.92
C SER A 353 -14.87 -12.64 3.96
N ALA A 354 -14.05 -12.25 4.93
CA ALA A 354 -13.73 -13.05 6.12
C ALA A 354 -13.62 -12.13 7.34
N ASP A 355 -13.94 -12.66 8.51
CA ASP A 355 -13.78 -11.96 9.79
C ASP A 355 -12.30 -11.97 10.21
N LEU A 356 -11.82 -10.85 10.76
CA LEU A 356 -10.46 -10.67 11.28
C LEU A 356 -10.35 -10.94 12.79
N LYS A 357 -11.45 -11.36 13.43
CA LYS A 357 -11.53 -11.67 14.87
C LYS A 357 -11.94 -13.10 15.10
#